data_5512e49e8ced8c565a002c760cafeccc
#
_entry.id   5512e49e8ced8c565a002c760cafeccc
#
_cell.length_a   1.000
_cell.length_b   1.000
_cell.length_c   1.000
_cell.angle_alpha   90.00
_cell.angle_beta   90.00
_cell.angle_gamma   90.00
#
_symmetry.space_group_name_H-M   'P 1'
#
loop_
_entity.id
_entity.type
_entity.pdbx_description
1 polymer ?
#
loop_
_entity_poly.entity_id
_entity_poly.type
_entity_poly.pdbx_seq_one_letter_code
_entity_poly.pdbx_strand_id
1 'polypeptide(L)'
;MQILKKETGTWKWGILCLIFLAPFFFLTYGFANHYASQLPNVPSIVYDWEKHIPLWSWSIVPYWSIDLFYGLSLLLCWNKFELKQHALRLFSAQLISISCFLLFPLKFSFERPPLDGFFGLWFDVLMGFDKPFNQAPSLHIVLLVILWDFFRRHSSGQWRYFVDLWSFLIGISVLTTWQHHFIDIPTGLLAGALCLWLFPITAKSPFKKDGLQTLTPKHLKLGSYYLCAALLFLILAYLFQPWGLWLLYPAISLFGVALSYYLVRPHFFQKQADGSLSIAATMLFAPYLIFAWLNSRIWTKKHPEDSQILKIENTTIFL
;
A
#
# COMPACT_ATOMS: atom_id res chain seq x y z
N MET A 1 17.23 1.32 -16.25
CA MET A 1 15.77 1.03 -16.39
C MET A 1 15.63 -0.01 -17.50
N GLN A 2 15.23 -1.23 -17.16
CA GLN A 2 14.95 -2.25 -18.18
C GLN A 2 13.68 -1.81 -18.91
N ILE A 3 13.83 -1.40 -20.19
CA ILE A 3 12.67 -1.06 -21.02
C ILE A 3 11.88 -2.35 -21.22
N LEU A 4 10.68 -2.41 -20.67
CA LEU A 4 9.81 -3.57 -20.84
C LEU A 4 9.41 -3.65 -22.32
N LYS A 5 10.00 -4.62 -23.03
CA LYS A 5 9.67 -4.85 -24.44
C LYS A 5 8.26 -5.43 -24.54
N LYS A 6 7.43 -4.86 -25.42
CA LYS A 6 6.05 -5.30 -25.63
C LYS A 6 6.04 -6.64 -26.35
N GLU A 7 5.30 -7.62 -25.82
CA GLU A 7 5.08 -8.93 -26.40
C GLU A 7 3.66 -9.03 -26.97
N THR A 8 3.52 -9.75 -28.08
CA THR A 8 2.19 -10.02 -28.67
C THR A 8 1.51 -11.17 -27.94
N GLY A 9 0.18 -11.07 -27.79
CA GLY A 9 -0.62 -12.15 -27.19
C GLY A 9 -0.60 -12.24 -25.66
N THR A 10 0.03 -11.30 -24.94
CA THR A 10 0.04 -11.25 -23.48
C THR A 10 -1.38 -11.21 -22.90
N TRP A 11 -2.32 -10.53 -23.56
CA TRP A 11 -3.72 -10.42 -23.14
C TRP A 11 -4.42 -11.78 -22.97
N LYS A 12 -4.03 -12.83 -23.74
CA LYS A 12 -4.59 -14.19 -23.59
C LYS A 12 -4.26 -14.77 -22.21
N TRP A 13 -3.05 -14.56 -21.75
CA TRP A 13 -2.64 -14.94 -20.40
C TRP A 13 -3.29 -14.06 -19.33
N GLY A 14 -3.56 -12.78 -19.66
CA GLY A 14 -4.34 -11.88 -18.82
C GLY A 14 -5.76 -12.38 -18.58
N ILE A 15 -6.43 -12.90 -19.61
CA ILE A 15 -7.75 -13.55 -19.47
C ILE A 15 -7.66 -14.76 -18.52
N LEU A 16 -6.65 -15.62 -18.66
CA LEU A 16 -6.48 -16.76 -17.76
C LEU A 16 -6.28 -16.32 -16.30
N CYS A 17 -5.48 -15.28 -16.08
CA CYS A 17 -5.34 -14.70 -14.75
C CYS A 17 -6.67 -14.15 -14.21
N LEU A 18 -7.47 -13.49 -15.05
CA LEU A 18 -8.77 -12.94 -14.67
C LEU A 18 -9.79 -14.05 -14.33
N ILE A 19 -9.81 -15.13 -15.12
CA ILE A 19 -10.67 -16.31 -14.87
C ILE A 19 -10.36 -16.95 -13.50
N PHE A 20 -9.12 -16.87 -13.04
CA PHE A 20 -8.73 -17.36 -11.72
C PHE A 20 -8.97 -16.31 -10.63
N LEU A 21 -8.49 -15.09 -10.82
CA LEU A 21 -8.46 -14.05 -9.79
C LEU A 21 -9.86 -13.50 -9.47
N ALA A 22 -10.76 -13.38 -10.45
CA ALA A 22 -12.10 -12.85 -10.19
C ALA A 22 -12.95 -13.79 -9.31
N PRO A 23 -13.09 -15.09 -9.60
CA PRO A 23 -13.78 -16.00 -8.69
C PRO A 23 -13.09 -16.09 -7.32
N PHE A 24 -11.75 -16.10 -7.27
CA PHE A 24 -11.01 -16.10 -6.02
C PHE A 24 -11.32 -14.85 -5.19
N PHE A 25 -11.39 -13.66 -5.82
CA PHE A 25 -11.79 -12.42 -5.16
C PHE A 25 -13.18 -12.56 -4.53
N PHE A 26 -14.22 -12.86 -5.33
CA PHE A 26 -15.59 -12.89 -4.84
C PHE A 26 -15.82 -13.97 -3.78
N LEU A 27 -15.23 -15.15 -3.94
CA LEU A 27 -15.36 -16.25 -2.97
C LEU A 27 -14.73 -15.90 -1.63
N THR A 28 -13.48 -15.40 -1.63
CA THR A 28 -12.77 -15.11 -0.38
C THR A 28 -13.30 -13.85 0.30
N TYR A 29 -13.68 -12.82 -0.47
CA TYR A 29 -14.29 -11.60 0.05
C TYR A 29 -15.67 -11.88 0.66
N GLY A 30 -16.51 -12.62 -0.07
CA GLY A 30 -17.82 -13.05 0.41
C GLY A 30 -17.72 -13.94 1.64
N PHE A 31 -16.74 -14.86 1.68
CA PHE A 31 -16.48 -15.68 2.86
C PHE A 31 -16.12 -14.82 4.09
N ALA A 32 -15.22 -13.85 3.96
CA ALA A 32 -14.85 -12.97 5.06
C ALA A 32 -16.03 -12.12 5.55
N ASN A 33 -16.83 -11.58 4.63
CA ASN A 33 -18.07 -10.86 4.95
C ASN A 33 -19.09 -11.76 5.70
N HIS A 34 -19.26 -12.99 5.22
CA HIS A 34 -20.15 -13.95 5.89
C HIS A 34 -19.62 -14.28 7.29
N TYR A 35 -18.34 -14.61 7.42
CA TYR A 35 -17.73 -14.90 8.72
C TYR A 35 -17.94 -13.75 9.71
N ALA A 36 -17.62 -12.52 9.33
CA ALA A 36 -17.77 -11.35 10.22
C ALA A 36 -19.25 -11.11 10.60
N SER A 37 -20.19 -11.38 9.69
CA SER A 37 -21.63 -11.21 9.96
C SER A 37 -22.20 -12.23 10.96
N GLN A 38 -21.51 -13.33 11.22
CA GLN A 38 -21.91 -14.33 12.23
C GLN A 38 -21.35 -14.04 13.63
N LEU A 39 -20.43 -13.09 13.75
CA LEU A 39 -19.85 -12.75 15.04
C LEU A 39 -20.81 -11.92 15.88
N PRO A 40 -20.94 -12.21 17.19
CA PRO A 40 -21.92 -11.54 18.06
C PRO A 40 -21.61 -10.06 18.26
N ASN A 41 -20.34 -9.66 18.15
CA ASN A 41 -19.92 -8.27 18.30
C ASN A 41 -18.73 -7.99 17.38
N VAL A 42 -18.91 -7.08 16.42
CA VAL A 42 -17.87 -6.61 15.50
C VAL A 42 -17.65 -5.11 15.76
N PRO A 43 -16.46 -4.72 16.24
CA PRO A 43 -16.17 -3.31 16.57
C PRO A 43 -16.03 -2.45 15.31
N SER A 44 -16.11 -1.13 15.52
CA SER A 44 -15.78 -0.11 14.53
C SER A 44 -14.67 0.78 15.08
N ILE A 45 -13.78 1.26 14.19
CA ILE A 45 -12.79 2.28 14.50
C ILE A 45 -13.18 3.53 13.71
N VAL A 46 -13.77 4.50 14.40
CA VAL A 46 -14.30 5.72 13.79
C VAL A 46 -13.88 6.93 14.62
N TYR A 47 -13.48 8.01 13.94
CA TYR A 47 -13.14 9.28 14.56
C TYR A 47 -14.34 10.22 14.53
N ASP A 48 -14.50 11.06 15.54
CA ASP A 48 -15.67 11.95 15.67
C ASP A 48 -15.87 12.88 14.46
N TRP A 49 -14.81 13.32 13.83
CA TRP A 49 -14.89 14.19 12.66
C TRP A 49 -15.43 13.49 11.42
N GLU A 50 -15.39 12.14 11.34
CA GLU A 50 -15.90 11.39 10.19
C GLU A 50 -17.42 11.56 9.99
N LYS A 51 -18.16 11.89 11.06
CA LYS A 51 -19.59 12.21 11.01
C LYS A 51 -19.92 13.41 10.11
N HIS A 52 -18.90 14.25 9.82
CA HIS A 52 -19.05 15.42 8.96
C HIS A 52 -18.70 15.13 7.49
N ILE A 53 -18.28 13.90 7.16
CA ILE A 53 -18.02 13.52 5.77
C ILE A 53 -19.36 13.41 5.03
N PRO A 54 -19.58 14.19 3.96
CA PRO A 54 -20.83 14.16 3.24
C PRO A 54 -20.97 12.86 2.43
N LEU A 55 -22.19 12.34 2.35
CA LEU A 55 -22.54 11.30 1.41
C LEU A 55 -22.75 11.93 0.02
N TRP A 56 -21.88 11.60 -0.94
CA TRP A 56 -21.99 12.03 -2.33
C TRP A 56 -22.43 10.88 -3.21
N SER A 57 -23.71 10.85 -3.62
CA SER A 57 -24.25 9.75 -4.41
C SER A 57 -23.51 9.52 -5.74
N TRP A 58 -23.05 10.61 -6.42
CA TRP A 58 -22.29 10.51 -7.66
C TRP A 58 -20.92 9.82 -7.49
N SER A 59 -20.36 9.81 -6.29
CA SER A 59 -19.04 9.21 -6.03
C SER A 59 -19.06 7.68 -6.14
N ILE A 60 -20.23 7.08 -6.27
CA ILE A 60 -20.39 5.66 -6.60
C ILE A 60 -19.77 5.31 -7.97
N VAL A 61 -19.69 6.28 -8.91
CA VAL A 61 -19.11 6.06 -10.24
C VAL A 61 -17.60 5.84 -10.18
N PRO A 62 -16.77 6.74 -9.60
CA PRO A 62 -15.37 6.43 -9.41
C PRO A 62 -15.17 5.20 -8.51
N TYR A 63 -16.02 4.97 -7.50
CA TYR A 63 -15.97 3.78 -6.64
C TYR A 63 -16.03 2.49 -7.48
N TRP A 64 -17.05 2.30 -8.29
CA TRP A 64 -17.22 1.13 -9.14
C TRP A 64 -16.19 1.00 -10.27
N SER A 65 -15.60 2.11 -10.70
CA SER A 65 -14.64 2.09 -11.81
C SER A 65 -13.39 1.23 -11.52
N ILE A 66 -13.10 0.96 -10.26
CA ILE A 66 -11.93 0.15 -9.86
C ILE A 66 -12.04 -1.30 -10.39
N ASP A 67 -13.24 -1.86 -10.45
CA ASP A 67 -13.46 -3.22 -10.94
C ASP A 67 -13.16 -3.32 -12.44
N LEU A 68 -13.58 -2.29 -13.21
CA LEU A 68 -13.21 -2.17 -14.62
C LEU A 68 -11.69 -2.06 -14.79
N PHE A 69 -11.04 -1.20 -14.01
CA PHE A 69 -9.59 -1.03 -14.07
C PHE A 69 -8.83 -2.28 -13.64
N TYR A 70 -9.36 -3.03 -12.67
CA TYR A 70 -8.82 -4.32 -12.27
C TYR A 70 -8.75 -5.28 -13.47
N GLY A 71 -9.88 -5.50 -14.15
CA GLY A 71 -9.93 -6.36 -15.33
C GLY A 71 -9.03 -5.87 -16.47
N LEU A 72 -9.13 -4.59 -16.82
CA LEU A 72 -8.31 -3.97 -17.88
C LEU A 72 -6.81 -4.08 -17.61
N SER A 73 -6.38 -3.92 -16.35
CA SER A 73 -4.95 -3.98 -16.01
C SER A 73 -4.30 -5.31 -16.37
N LEU A 74 -5.00 -6.42 -16.19
CA LEU A 74 -4.51 -7.74 -16.57
C LEU A 74 -4.40 -7.93 -18.09
N LEU A 75 -5.29 -7.29 -18.86
CA LEU A 75 -5.31 -7.39 -20.32
C LEU A 75 -4.28 -6.48 -21.01
N LEU A 76 -3.89 -5.40 -20.35
CA LEU A 76 -3.03 -4.36 -20.93
C LEU A 76 -1.54 -4.51 -20.58
N CYS A 77 -1.13 -5.56 -19.85
CA CYS A 77 0.28 -5.82 -19.55
C CYS A 77 1.13 -5.93 -20.83
N TRP A 78 2.29 -5.30 -20.84
CA TRP A 78 3.17 -5.27 -22.02
C TRP A 78 3.82 -6.61 -22.31
N ASN A 79 4.13 -7.41 -21.28
CA ASN A 79 4.77 -8.71 -21.45
C ASN A 79 4.42 -9.66 -20.27
N LYS A 80 4.82 -10.93 -20.42
CA LYS A 80 4.53 -11.97 -19.42
C LYS A 80 5.18 -11.71 -18.06
N PHE A 81 6.34 -11.05 -18.02
CA PHE A 81 6.97 -10.71 -16.74
C PHE A 81 6.14 -9.70 -15.98
N GLU A 82 5.72 -8.62 -16.64
CA GLU A 82 4.85 -7.61 -16.02
C GLU A 82 3.53 -8.22 -15.56
N LEU A 83 2.89 -9.03 -16.42
CA LEU A 83 1.65 -9.72 -16.06
C LEU A 83 1.81 -10.60 -14.82
N LYS A 84 2.89 -11.39 -14.75
CA LYS A 84 3.19 -12.22 -13.59
C LYS A 84 3.32 -11.38 -12.31
N GLN A 85 4.13 -10.31 -12.36
CA GLN A 85 4.31 -9.44 -11.19
C GLN A 85 3.01 -8.77 -10.79
N HIS A 86 2.24 -8.28 -11.77
CA HIS A 86 0.97 -7.61 -11.52
C HIS A 86 -0.09 -8.56 -10.94
N ALA A 87 -0.24 -9.75 -11.50
CA ALA A 87 -1.14 -10.78 -10.97
C ALA A 87 -0.76 -11.20 -9.53
N LEU A 88 0.54 -11.33 -9.24
CA LEU A 88 1.02 -11.61 -7.88
C LEU A 88 0.72 -10.46 -6.90
N ARG A 89 0.79 -9.21 -7.34
CA ARG A 89 0.38 -8.04 -6.54
C ARG A 89 -1.10 -8.12 -6.18
N LEU A 90 -1.98 -8.35 -7.18
CA LEU A 90 -3.42 -8.46 -6.98
C LEU A 90 -3.79 -9.66 -6.08
N PHE A 91 -3.16 -10.80 -6.31
CA PHE A 91 -3.33 -11.99 -5.47
C PHE A 91 -2.90 -11.75 -4.02
N SER A 92 -1.74 -11.11 -3.81
CA SER A 92 -1.24 -10.79 -2.47
C SER A 92 -2.09 -9.73 -1.77
N ALA A 93 -2.61 -8.75 -2.51
CA ALA A 93 -3.56 -7.77 -1.99
C ALA A 93 -4.79 -8.47 -1.38
N GLN A 94 -5.35 -9.43 -2.12
CA GLN A 94 -6.48 -10.24 -1.66
C GLN A 94 -6.12 -11.04 -0.40
N LEU A 95 -4.99 -11.78 -0.42
CA LEU A 95 -4.57 -12.59 0.73
C LEU A 95 -4.33 -11.74 1.98
N ILE A 96 -3.63 -10.62 1.87
CA ILE A 96 -3.34 -9.73 2.99
C ILE A 96 -4.65 -9.18 3.58
N SER A 97 -5.52 -8.64 2.72
CA SER A 97 -6.78 -8.04 3.18
C SER A 97 -7.70 -9.07 3.82
N ILE A 98 -7.91 -10.23 3.18
CA ILE A 98 -8.74 -11.30 3.75
C ILE A 98 -8.18 -11.81 5.08
N SER A 99 -6.87 -11.99 5.18
CA SER A 99 -6.24 -12.38 6.45
C SER A 99 -6.52 -11.36 7.56
N CYS A 100 -6.43 -10.06 7.25
CA CYS A 100 -6.75 -9.01 8.21
C CYS A 100 -8.23 -9.01 8.59
N PHE A 101 -9.15 -9.19 7.63
CA PHE A 101 -10.60 -9.22 7.88
C PHE A 101 -11.01 -10.38 8.78
N LEU A 102 -10.35 -11.53 8.65
CA LEU A 102 -10.61 -12.68 9.49
C LEU A 102 -9.99 -12.58 10.88
N LEU A 103 -8.79 -12.00 10.99
CA LEU A 103 -8.06 -11.86 12.24
C LEU A 103 -8.53 -10.65 13.07
N PHE A 104 -8.94 -9.58 12.41
CA PHE A 104 -9.33 -8.30 13.00
C PHE A 104 -10.63 -7.79 12.34
N PRO A 105 -11.77 -8.50 12.51
CA PRO A 105 -13.02 -8.11 11.88
C PRO A 105 -13.48 -6.74 12.40
N LEU A 106 -13.80 -5.86 11.45
CA LEU A 106 -14.31 -4.52 11.70
C LEU A 106 -15.56 -4.28 10.86
N LYS A 107 -16.44 -3.38 11.33
CA LYS A 107 -17.64 -2.98 10.58
C LYS A 107 -17.70 -1.48 10.38
N PHE A 108 -18.31 -1.07 9.28
CA PHE A 108 -18.73 0.31 9.06
C PHE A 108 -19.91 0.64 9.99
N SER A 109 -19.89 1.83 10.60
CA SER A 109 -20.82 2.16 11.69
C SER A 109 -21.93 3.16 11.34
N PHE A 110 -21.85 3.85 10.19
CA PHE A 110 -22.88 4.80 9.79
C PHE A 110 -23.98 4.11 8.96
N GLU A 111 -25.21 4.48 9.23
CA GLU A 111 -26.36 4.05 8.43
C GLU A 111 -26.53 4.98 7.23
N ARG A 112 -26.53 4.40 6.03
CA ARG A 112 -26.75 5.16 4.80
C ARG A 112 -28.26 5.37 4.60
N PRO A 113 -28.67 6.62 4.32
CA PRO A 113 -30.05 6.87 3.92
C PRO A 113 -30.37 6.22 2.57
N PRO A 114 -31.62 5.84 2.30
CA PRO A 114 -32.04 5.38 0.99
C PRO A 114 -31.74 6.44 -0.07
N LEU A 115 -31.25 6.02 -1.21
CA LEU A 115 -30.90 6.90 -2.32
C LEU A 115 -31.74 6.52 -3.55
N ASP A 116 -32.38 7.50 -4.16
CA ASP A 116 -33.21 7.30 -5.35
C ASP A 116 -32.45 7.58 -6.65
N GLY A 117 -33.06 7.18 -7.79
CA GLY A 117 -32.58 7.47 -9.12
C GLY A 117 -31.36 6.65 -9.56
N PHE A 118 -30.66 7.16 -10.58
CA PHE A 118 -29.57 6.43 -11.23
C PHE A 118 -28.47 5.99 -10.26
N PHE A 119 -28.02 6.89 -9.39
CA PHE A 119 -26.96 6.56 -8.43
C PHE A 119 -27.47 5.60 -7.34
N GLY A 120 -28.73 5.76 -6.88
CA GLY A 120 -29.35 4.86 -5.91
C GLY A 120 -29.34 3.40 -6.37
N LEU A 121 -29.67 3.16 -7.64
CA LEU A 121 -29.61 1.82 -8.22
C LEU A 121 -28.22 1.16 -8.08
N TRP A 122 -27.15 1.90 -8.28
CA TRP A 122 -25.78 1.37 -8.13
C TRP A 122 -25.42 1.09 -6.67
N PHE A 123 -25.93 1.87 -5.72
CA PHE A 123 -25.82 1.56 -4.30
C PHE A 123 -26.60 0.30 -3.92
N ASP A 124 -27.81 0.10 -4.47
CA ASP A 124 -28.61 -1.12 -4.21
C ASP A 124 -27.88 -2.35 -4.74
N VAL A 125 -27.32 -2.29 -5.95
CA VAL A 125 -26.49 -3.36 -6.51
C VAL A 125 -25.29 -3.65 -5.61
N LEU A 126 -24.59 -2.61 -5.13
CA LEU A 126 -23.45 -2.77 -4.24
C LEU A 126 -23.86 -3.47 -2.93
N MET A 127 -24.90 -2.99 -2.28
CA MET A 127 -25.40 -3.55 -1.02
C MET A 127 -25.95 -4.97 -1.15
N GLY A 128 -26.25 -5.40 -2.37
CA GLY A 128 -26.68 -6.78 -2.66
C GLY A 128 -25.60 -7.82 -2.39
N PHE A 129 -24.31 -7.45 -2.48
CA PHE A 129 -23.20 -8.38 -2.23
C PHE A 129 -22.17 -7.88 -1.21
N ASP A 130 -22.04 -6.57 -1.02
CA ASP A 130 -21.08 -5.98 -0.08
C ASP A 130 -21.76 -5.59 1.24
N LYS A 131 -21.50 -6.37 2.28
CA LYS A 131 -21.98 -6.10 3.63
C LYS A 131 -21.01 -5.10 4.32
N PRO A 132 -21.44 -4.40 5.39
CA PRO A 132 -20.65 -3.37 6.07
C PRO A 132 -19.49 -3.94 6.91
N PHE A 133 -18.90 -5.03 6.49
CA PHE A 133 -17.71 -5.65 7.08
C PHE A 133 -16.51 -5.49 6.14
N ASN A 134 -15.41 -6.19 6.37
CA ASN A 134 -14.21 -6.13 5.53
C ASN A 134 -13.60 -4.72 5.44
N GLN A 135 -13.35 -4.09 6.59
CA GLN A 135 -12.94 -2.69 6.66
C GLN A 135 -11.42 -2.49 6.50
N ALA A 136 -10.61 -2.78 7.51
CA ALA A 136 -9.17 -2.49 7.49
C ALA A 136 -8.32 -3.75 7.20
N PRO A 137 -7.39 -3.66 6.25
CA PRO A 137 -7.13 -2.57 5.31
C PRO A 137 -8.19 -2.50 4.21
N SER A 138 -8.64 -1.30 3.81
CA SER A 138 -9.56 -1.20 2.66
C SER A 138 -8.96 -1.87 1.42
N LEU A 139 -9.55 -2.99 1.00
CA LEU A 139 -9.11 -3.69 -0.20
C LEU A 139 -9.22 -2.80 -1.45
N HIS A 140 -10.23 -1.93 -1.47
CA HIS A 140 -10.41 -0.92 -2.51
C HIS A 140 -9.19 0.00 -2.63
N ILE A 141 -8.66 0.49 -1.50
CA ILE A 141 -7.45 1.32 -1.49
C ILE A 141 -6.20 0.50 -1.81
N VAL A 142 -6.10 -0.74 -1.35
CA VAL A 142 -4.98 -1.64 -1.73
C VAL A 142 -4.91 -1.81 -3.24
N LEU A 143 -6.05 -2.11 -3.87
CA LEU A 143 -6.16 -2.23 -5.32
C LEU A 143 -5.88 -0.91 -6.02
N LEU A 144 -6.40 0.20 -5.49
CA LEU A 144 -6.14 1.53 -6.04
C LEU A 144 -4.64 1.83 -6.17
N VAL A 145 -3.83 1.56 -5.14
CA VAL A 145 -2.37 1.77 -5.17
C VAL A 145 -1.70 0.95 -6.28
N ILE A 146 -2.10 -0.32 -6.42
CA ILE A 146 -1.56 -1.23 -7.43
C ILE A 146 -1.95 -0.79 -8.84
N LEU A 147 -3.21 -0.41 -9.04
CA LEU A 147 -3.76 0.02 -10.32
C LEU A 147 -3.23 1.40 -10.73
N TRP A 148 -3.09 2.33 -9.77
CA TRP A 148 -2.45 3.62 -10.01
C TRP A 148 -1.01 3.46 -10.51
N ASP A 149 -0.17 2.62 -9.86
CA ASP A 149 1.19 2.31 -10.34
C ASP A 149 1.16 1.73 -11.76
N PHE A 150 0.23 0.82 -12.01
CA PHE A 150 0.06 0.19 -13.32
C PHE A 150 -0.29 1.22 -14.40
N PHE A 151 -1.42 1.92 -14.27
CA PHE A 151 -1.91 2.84 -15.30
C PHE A 151 -1.01 4.05 -15.46
N ARG A 152 -0.39 4.54 -14.40
CA ARG A 152 0.57 5.65 -14.47
C ARG A 152 1.82 5.28 -15.26
N ARG A 153 2.29 4.04 -15.17
CA ARG A 153 3.41 3.52 -16.00
C ARG A 153 3.02 3.34 -17.46
N HIS A 154 1.77 3.02 -17.74
CA HIS A 154 1.23 2.84 -19.10
C HIS A 154 0.78 4.15 -19.74
N SER A 155 0.78 5.25 -19.03
CA SER A 155 0.38 6.58 -19.50
C SER A 155 1.57 7.50 -19.72
N SER A 156 1.42 8.46 -20.61
CA SER A 156 2.42 9.50 -20.90
C SER A 156 1.76 10.89 -21.03
N GLY A 157 2.57 11.95 -20.86
CA GLY A 157 2.08 13.32 -21.01
C GLY A 157 0.89 13.63 -20.09
N GLN A 158 -0.13 14.28 -20.63
CA GLN A 158 -1.31 14.71 -19.88
C GLN A 158 -2.17 13.57 -19.33
N TRP A 159 -2.10 12.38 -19.95
CA TRP A 159 -2.83 11.19 -19.45
C TRP A 159 -2.40 10.76 -18.06
N ARG A 160 -1.17 11.06 -17.65
CA ARG A 160 -0.73 10.80 -16.27
C ARG A 160 -1.52 11.62 -15.26
N TYR A 161 -1.76 12.90 -15.54
CA TYR A 161 -2.56 13.75 -14.67
C TYR A 161 -4.01 13.28 -14.57
N PHE A 162 -4.57 12.77 -15.68
CA PHE A 162 -5.90 12.15 -15.63
C PHE A 162 -5.92 10.91 -14.75
N VAL A 163 -4.92 10.01 -14.89
CA VAL A 163 -4.79 8.83 -14.02
C VAL A 163 -4.64 9.24 -12.55
N ASP A 164 -3.82 10.24 -12.25
CA ASP A 164 -3.61 10.72 -10.89
C ASP A 164 -4.92 11.31 -10.31
N LEU A 165 -5.62 12.16 -11.07
CA LEU A 165 -6.90 12.75 -10.64
C LEU A 165 -7.99 11.70 -10.46
N TRP A 166 -8.14 10.76 -11.40
CA TRP A 166 -9.17 9.72 -11.29
C TRP A 166 -8.89 8.78 -10.12
N SER A 167 -7.63 8.42 -9.90
CA SER A 167 -7.21 7.65 -8.74
C SER A 167 -7.50 8.37 -7.42
N PHE A 168 -7.30 9.69 -7.38
CA PHE A 168 -7.68 10.49 -6.23
C PHE A 168 -9.19 10.48 -5.98
N LEU A 169 -10.01 10.58 -7.03
CA LEU A 169 -11.47 10.48 -6.92
C LEU A 169 -11.91 9.09 -6.42
N ILE A 170 -11.29 8.00 -6.90
CA ILE A 170 -11.52 6.66 -6.36
C ILE A 170 -11.15 6.61 -4.88
N GLY A 171 -9.99 7.18 -4.49
CA GLY A 171 -9.54 7.20 -3.11
C GLY A 171 -10.49 7.94 -2.15
N ILE A 172 -11.04 9.07 -2.58
CA ILE A 172 -12.03 9.83 -1.79
C ILE A 172 -13.39 9.11 -1.78
N SER A 173 -13.75 8.44 -2.88
CA SER A 173 -15.06 7.81 -3.00
C SER A 173 -15.33 6.77 -1.91
N VAL A 174 -14.32 6.09 -1.37
CA VAL A 174 -14.52 5.11 -0.29
C VAL A 174 -15.11 5.74 0.98
N LEU A 175 -14.81 7.01 1.23
CA LEU A 175 -15.38 7.79 2.35
C LEU A 175 -16.73 8.39 1.98
N THR A 176 -16.84 9.00 0.78
CA THR A 176 -18.04 9.73 0.36
C THR A 176 -19.18 8.85 -0.13
N THR A 177 -18.93 7.56 -0.35
CA THR A 177 -19.96 6.52 -0.51
C THR A 177 -20.33 5.86 0.82
N TRP A 178 -19.68 6.23 1.92
CA TRP A 178 -19.86 5.61 3.23
C TRP A 178 -19.66 4.09 3.21
N GLN A 179 -18.56 3.65 2.59
CA GLN A 179 -18.16 2.24 2.57
C GLN A 179 -17.06 1.94 3.58
N HIS A 180 -16.18 2.91 3.84
CA HIS A 180 -15.02 2.75 4.71
C HIS A 180 -14.88 3.91 5.70
N HIS A 181 -14.32 3.62 6.87
CA HIS A 181 -13.82 4.60 7.81
C HIS A 181 -12.43 5.09 7.41
N PHE A 182 -12.03 6.26 7.93
CA PHE A 182 -10.77 6.89 7.55
C PHE A 182 -9.54 6.00 7.81
N ILE A 183 -9.53 5.24 8.90
CA ILE A 183 -8.41 4.36 9.27
C ILE A 183 -8.12 3.27 8.21
N ASP A 184 -9.13 2.91 7.42
CA ASP A 184 -9.00 1.90 6.37
C ASP A 184 -8.16 2.39 5.19
N ILE A 185 -8.07 3.74 4.99
CA ILE A 185 -7.27 4.34 3.91
C ILE A 185 -5.78 4.18 4.17
N PRO A 186 -5.17 4.69 5.27
CA PRO A 186 -3.74 4.54 5.49
C PRO A 186 -3.30 3.08 5.59
N THR A 187 -4.13 2.21 6.18
CA THR A 187 -3.85 0.77 6.21
C THR A 187 -3.90 0.14 4.82
N GLY A 188 -4.85 0.55 3.98
CA GLY A 188 -4.93 0.16 2.57
C GLY A 188 -3.74 0.65 1.74
N LEU A 189 -3.32 1.92 1.92
CA LEU A 189 -2.14 2.47 1.25
C LEU A 189 -0.87 1.68 1.60
N LEU A 190 -0.67 1.34 2.87
CA LEU A 190 0.49 0.55 3.31
C LEU A 190 0.46 -0.88 2.78
N ALA A 191 -0.70 -1.53 2.78
CA ALA A 191 -0.85 -2.88 2.21
C ALA A 191 -0.62 -2.88 0.69
N GLY A 192 -1.12 -1.88 -0.03
CA GLY A 192 -0.84 -1.68 -1.46
C GLY A 192 0.64 -1.44 -1.74
N ALA A 193 1.29 -0.58 -0.95
CA ALA A 193 2.73 -0.36 -1.04
C ALA A 193 3.53 -1.65 -0.76
N LEU A 194 3.10 -2.48 0.20
CA LEU A 194 3.70 -3.78 0.47
C LEU A 194 3.61 -4.71 -0.74
N CYS A 195 2.46 -4.76 -1.41
CA CYS A 195 2.29 -5.56 -2.63
C CYS A 195 3.22 -5.10 -3.77
N LEU A 196 3.37 -3.78 -3.96
CA LEU A 196 4.29 -3.21 -4.93
C LEU A 196 5.75 -3.53 -4.58
N TRP A 197 6.10 -3.49 -3.30
CA TRP A 197 7.44 -3.76 -2.79
C TRP A 197 7.82 -5.24 -2.94
N LEU A 198 6.90 -6.15 -2.62
CA LEU A 198 7.12 -7.60 -2.75
C LEU A 198 7.37 -8.02 -4.20
N PHE A 199 6.61 -7.45 -5.14
CA PHE A 199 6.64 -7.80 -6.57
C PHE A 199 6.99 -6.59 -7.43
N PRO A 200 8.23 -6.07 -7.34
CA PRO A 200 8.64 -4.89 -8.11
C PRO A 200 8.76 -5.22 -9.60
N ILE A 201 8.40 -4.22 -10.44
CA ILE A 201 8.52 -4.32 -11.90
C ILE A 201 9.78 -3.59 -12.38
N THR A 202 10.09 -2.44 -11.81
CA THR A 202 11.23 -1.59 -12.22
C THR A 202 12.40 -1.62 -11.25
N ALA A 203 12.15 -1.91 -9.98
CA ALA A 203 13.17 -2.03 -8.95
C ALA A 203 13.67 -3.48 -8.80
N LYS A 204 14.78 -3.66 -8.09
CA LYS A 204 15.24 -4.99 -7.72
C LYS A 204 14.35 -5.60 -6.64
N SER A 205 14.14 -6.93 -6.71
CA SER A 205 13.41 -7.63 -5.66
C SER A 205 14.08 -7.44 -4.30
N PRO A 206 13.30 -7.15 -3.22
CA PRO A 206 13.86 -6.99 -1.88
C PRO A 206 14.58 -8.24 -1.39
N PHE A 207 14.23 -9.41 -1.91
CA PHE A 207 14.84 -10.69 -1.53
C PHE A 207 16.02 -11.10 -2.41
N LYS A 208 16.41 -10.27 -3.39
CA LYS A 208 17.57 -10.55 -4.21
C LYS A 208 18.85 -10.54 -3.36
N LYS A 209 19.70 -11.57 -3.55
CA LYS A 209 21.04 -11.63 -2.97
C LYS A 209 22.04 -10.99 -3.92
N ASP A 210 22.85 -10.07 -3.43
CA ASP A 210 24.05 -9.61 -4.13
C ASP A 210 25.26 -10.34 -3.51
N GLY A 211 25.71 -11.41 -4.14
CA GLY A 211 26.88 -12.18 -3.71
C GLY A 211 26.76 -12.82 -2.31
N LEU A 212 27.88 -13.27 -1.76
CA LEU A 212 28.05 -13.80 -0.40
C LEU A 212 28.24 -12.64 0.59
N GLN A 213 27.16 -12.01 1.00
CA GLN A 213 27.21 -11.06 2.11
C GLN A 213 27.09 -11.83 3.43
N THR A 214 28.09 -11.74 4.28
CA THR A 214 28.14 -12.41 5.58
C THR A 214 27.49 -11.54 6.66
N LEU A 215 26.70 -12.18 7.51
CA LEU A 215 26.14 -11.54 8.70
C LEU A 215 27.27 -11.21 9.67
N THR A 216 27.43 -9.94 10.04
CA THR A 216 28.45 -9.50 10.99
C THR A 216 27.83 -9.11 12.33
N PRO A 217 28.63 -9.08 13.44
CA PRO A 217 28.14 -8.57 14.73
C PRO A 217 27.55 -7.16 14.66
N LYS A 218 28.05 -6.32 13.75
CA LYS A 218 27.50 -4.98 13.52
C LYS A 218 26.08 -5.02 12.96
N HIS A 219 25.80 -5.94 12.02
CA HIS A 219 24.44 -6.14 11.49
C HIS A 219 23.48 -6.59 12.60
N LEU A 220 23.90 -7.55 13.43
CA LEU A 220 23.09 -8.01 14.55
C LEU A 220 22.79 -6.87 15.54
N LYS A 221 23.82 -6.10 15.92
CA LYS A 221 23.65 -4.99 16.85
C LYS A 221 22.69 -3.93 16.33
N LEU A 222 22.84 -3.50 15.07
CA LEU A 222 21.96 -2.50 14.46
C LEU A 222 20.54 -3.05 14.26
N GLY A 223 20.40 -4.29 13.77
CA GLY A 223 19.12 -4.95 13.64
C GLY A 223 18.37 -5.03 14.97
N SER A 224 19.09 -5.35 16.08
CA SER A 224 18.47 -5.39 17.41
C SER A 224 18.00 -4.03 17.90
N TYR A 225 18.72 -2.95 17.65
CA TYR A 225 18.26 -1.61 18.02
C TYR A 225 16.96 -1.24 17.30
N TYR A 226 16.85 -1.51 16.00
CA TYR A 226 15.63 -1.25 15.24
C TYR A 226 14.50 -2.18 15.67
N LEU A 227 14.78 -3.45 15.98
CA LEU A 227 13.77 -4.38 16.49
C LEU A 227 13.23 -3.93 17.85
N CYS A 228 14.11 -3.54 18.79
CA CYS A 228 13.67 -3.04 20.10
C CYS A 228 12.82 -1.78 19.96
N ALA A 229 13.19 -0.86 19.07
CA ALA A 229 12.40 0.33 18.79
C ALA A 229 11.03 -0.02 18.17
N ALA A 230 10.98 -0.98 17.24
CA ALA A 230 9.72 -1.47 16.66
C ALA A 230 8.81 -2.08 17.74
N LEU A 231 9.35 -2.90 18.63
CA LEU A 231 8.60 -3.50 19.75
C LEU A 231 8.09 -2.44 20.72
N LEU A 232 8.89 -1.42 21.01
CA LEU A 232 8.45 -0.29 21.84
C LEU A 232 7.24 0.42 21.20
N PHE A 233 7.28 0.72 19.90
CA PHE A 233 6.15 1.33 19.21
C PHE A 233 4.91 0.42 19.20
N LEU A 234 5.07 -0.91 19.11
CA LEU A 234 3.95 -1.85 19.22
C LEU A 234 3.32 -1.82 20.62
N ILE A 235 4.13 -1.79 21.67
CA ILE A 235 3.64 -1.67 23.04
C ILE A 235 2.88 -0.35 23.23
N LEU A 236 3.44 0.77 22.75
CA LEU A 236 2.78 2.08 22.84
C LEU A 236 1.49 2.09 21.99
N ALA A 237 1.47 1.45 20.82
CA ALA A 237 0.27 1.30 20.01
C ALA A 237 -0.86 0.60 20.78
N TYR A 238 -0.54 -0.43 21.52
CA TYR A 238 -1.50 -1.16 22.36
C TYR A 238 -1.98 -0.33 23.54
N LEU A 239 -1.09 0.38 24.23
CA LEU A 239 -1.41 1.14 25.45
C LEU A 239 -2.25 2.40 25.18
N PHE A 240 -2.08 3.04 24.03
CA PHE A 240 -2.70 4.33 23.71
C PHE A 240 -3.85 4.23 22.70
N GLN A 241 -4.56 3.12 22.65
CA GLN A 241 -5.72 2.98 21.76
C GLN A 241 -6.82 4.02 22.07
N PRO A 242 -7.57 4.50 21.04
CA PRO A 242 -7.43 4.14 19.62
C PRO A 242 -6.33 4.91 18.86
N TRP A 243 -5.82 6.01 19.40
CA TRP A 243 -4.82 6.88 18.76
C TRP A 243 -3.46 6.18 18.57
N GLY A 244 -3.14 5.25 19.47
CA GLY A 244 -1.93 4.41 19.39
C GLY A 244 -1.81 3.61 18.09
N LEU A 245 -2.90 3.36 17.37
CA LEU A 245 -2.87 2.63 16.09
C LEU A 245 -1.96 3.30 15.05
N TRP A 246 -1.80 4.63 15.10
CA TRP A 246 -0.86 5.34 14.23
C TRP A 246 0.60 4.96 14.46
N LEU A 247 0.93 4.46 15.65
CA LEU A 247 2.28 3.98 16.00
C LEU A 247 2.61 2.63 15.36
N LEU A 248 1.62 1.91 14.81
CA LEU A 248 1.87 0.70 14.02
C LEU A 248 2.68 0.99 12.75
N TYR A 249 2.52 2.17 12.16
CA TYR A 249 3.29 2.51 10.96
C TYR A 249 4.80 2.64 11.23
N PRO A 250 5.28 3.46 12.17
CA PRO A 250 6.70 3.43 12.53
C PRO A 250 7.17 2.06 13.04
N ALA A 251 6.34 1.30 13.76
CA ALA A 251 6.69 -0.05 14.18
C ALA A 251 6.98 -0.98 12.99
N ILE A 252 6.10 -1.03 11.99
CA ILE A 252 6.26 -1.83 10.77
C ILE A 252 7.49 -1.37 9.98
N SER A 253 7.67 -0.05 9.85
CA SER A 253 8.82 0.54 9.16
C SER A 253 10.14 0.11 9.80
N LEU A 254 10.28 0.25 11.11
CA LEU A 254 11.48 -0.12 11.86
C LEU A 254 11.71 -1.65 11.88
N PHE A 255 10.64 -2.43 11.93
CA PHE A 255 10.73 -3.88 11.80
C PHE A 255 11.30 -4.29 10.43
N GLY A 256 10.84 -3.65 9.35
CA GLY A 256 11.41 -3.85 8.01
C GLY A 256 12.90 -3.50 7.93
N VAL A 257 13.30 -2.40 8.58
CA VAL A 257 14.73 -2.02 8.70
C VAL A 257 15.51 -3.08 9.47
N ALA A 258 15.00 -3.56 10.62
CA ALA A 258 15.64 -4.62 11.39
C ALA A 258 15.84 -5.89 10.55
N LEU A 259 14.81 -6.30 9.80
CA LEU A 259 14.90 -7.45 8.89
C LEU A 259 15.95 -7.23 7.79
N SER A 260 16.07 -6.02 7.25
CA SER A 260 17.10 -5.73 6.24
C SER A 260 18.51 -5.97 6.77
N TYR A 261 18.76 -5.65 8.04
CA TYR A 261 20.04 -5.91 8.72
C TYR A 261 20.25 -7.40 9.01
N TYR A 262 19.28 -8.09 9.60
CA TYR A 262 19.39 -9.51 9.93
C TYR A 262 19.54 -10.42 8.71
N LEU A 263 18.83 -10.08 7.64
CA LEU A 263 18.89 -10.84 6.38
C LEU A 263 20.02 -10.37 5.47
N VAL A 264 20.72 -9.29 5.83
CA VAL A 264 21.76 -8.64 5.02
C VAL A 264 21.23 -8.36 3.61
N ARG A 265 20.10 -7.62 3.53
CA ARG A 265 19.38 -7.35 2.28
C ARG A 265 19.28 -5.85 2.00
N PRO A 266 20.29 -5.23 1.37
CA PRO A 266 20.24 -3.80 1.06
C PRO A 266 19.13 -3.46 0.04
N HIS A 267 18.67 -4.44 -0.73
CA HIS A 267 17.56 -4.27 -1.69
C HIS A 267 16.20 -4.09 -1.05
N PHE A 268 16.06 -4.21 0.27
CA PHE A 268 14.83 -3.81 0.98
C PHE A 268 14.45 -2.36 0.68
N PHE A 269 15.43 -1.48 0.56
CA PHE A 269 15.20 -0.08 0.23
C PHE A 269 14.97 0.20 -1.26
N GLN A 270 15.14 -0.79 -2.13
CA GLN A 270 14.90 -0.70 -3.58
C GLN A 270 15.50 0.56 -4.22
N LYS A 271 16.77 0.86 -3.85
CA LYS A 271 17.49 2.01 -4.37
C LYS A 271 17.66 1.90 -5.88
N GLN A 272 17.33 2.96 -6.59
CA GLN A 272 17.41 3.09 -8.04
C GLN A 272 18.77 3.64 -8.49
N ALA A 273 19.03 3.62 -9.79
CA ALA A 273 20.32 4.06 -10.35
C ALA A 273 20.58 5.57 -10.16
N ASP A 274 19.52 6.37 -10.08
CA ASP A 274 19.56 7.80 -9.82
C ASP A 274 19.71 8.16 -8.31
N GLY A 275 19.82 7.13 -7.46
CA GLY A 275 19.93 7.29 -6.01
C GLY A 275 18.58 7.39 -5.28
N SER A 276 17.46 7.57 -5.98
CA SER A 276 16.13 7.58 -5.38
C SER A 276 15.71 6.18 -4.90
N LEU A 277 14.72 6.12 -4.04
CA LEU A 277 14.05 4.87 -3.65
C LEU A 277 12.83 4.63 -4.52
N SER A 278 12.38 3.37 -4.63
CA SER A 278 11.07 3.10 -5.23
C SER A 278 9.96 3.76 -4.42
N ILE A 279 8.84 4.09 -5.07
CA ILE A 279 7.65 4.66 -4.38
C ILE A 279 7.21 3.73 -3.24
N ALA A 280 7.19 2.43 -3.49
CA ALA A 280 6.81 1.43 -2.49
C ALA A 280 7.74 1.45 -1.26
N ALA A 281 9.06 1.45 -1.47
CA ALA A 281 10.02 1.52 -0.38
C ALA A 281 9.93 2.86 0.36
N THR A 282 9.75 3.97 -0.37
CA THR A 282 9.55 5.29 0.24
C THR A 282 8.31 5.30 1.14
N MET A 283 7.19 4.75 0.69
CA MET A 283 5.97 4.67 1.51
C MET A 283 6.18 3.78 2.73
N LEU A 284 6.69 2.56 2.56
CA LEU A 284 6.83 1.62 3.67
C LEU A 284 7.82 2.10 4.74
N PHE A 285 8.92 2.73 4.31
CA PHE A 285 10.00 3.16 5.20
C PHE A 285 9.97 4.65 5.54
N ALA A 286 8.91 5.39 5.17
CA ALA A 286 8.85 6.83 5.40
C ALA A 286 9.12 7.24 6.86
N PRO A 287 8.57 6.59 7.91
CA PRO A 287 8.91 6.94 9.29
C PRO A 287 10.41 6.83 9.58
N TYR A 288 11.04 5.74 9.17
CA TYR A 288 12.48 5.57 9.29
C TYR A 288 13.26 6.62 8.49
N LEU A 289 12.88 6.87 7.24
CA LEU A 289 13.55 7.82 6.35
C LEU A 289 13.49 9.25 6.88
N ILE A 290 12.34 9.66 7.43
CA ILE A 290 12.18 10.97 8.07
C ILE A 290 13.10 11.08 9.28
N PHE A 291 13.12 10.07 10.14
CA PHE A 291 14.02 10.05 11.30
C PHE A 291 15.50 10.07 10.89
N ALA A 292 15.88 9.27 9.88
CA ALA A 292 17.26 9.26 9.37
C ALA A 292 17.66 10.62 8.78
N TRP A 293 16.75 11.26 8.05
CA TRP A 293 16.96 12.59 7.51
C TRP A 293 17.12 13.65 8.61
N LEU A 294 16.24 13.67 9.62
CA LEU A 294 16.33 14.57 10.77
C LEU A 294 17.64 14.38 11.53
N ASN A 295 17.99 13.11 11.82
CA ASN A 295 19.22 12.78 12.50
C ASN A 295 20.46 13.25 11.71
N SER A 296 20.48 13.03 10.40
CA SER A 296 21.56 13.51 9.53
C SER A 296 21.68 15.03 9.57
N ARG A 297 20.55 15.76 9.50
CA ARG A 297 20.57 17.24 9.57
C ARG A 297 21.05 17.78 10.91
N ILE A 298 20.63 17.16 12.01
CA ILE A 298 21.08 17.54 13.36
C ILE A 298 22.57 17.24 13.52
N TRP A 299 23.04 16.10 13.05
CA TRP A 299 24.46 15.71 13.09
C TRP A 299 25.33 16.68 12.28
N THR A 300 24.97 16.91 11.01
CA THR A 300 25.69 17.82 10.12
C THR A 300 25.79 19.24 10.69
N LYS A 301 24.69 19.72 11.33
CA LYS A 301 24.70 21.04 11.97
C LYS A 301 25.67 21.12 13.17
N LYS A 302 25.82 20.01 13.92
CA LYS A 302 26.73 19.95 15.09
C LYS A 302 28.18 19.65 14.72
N HIS A 303 28.39 19.01 13.57
CA HIS A 303 29.70 18.54 13.09
C HIS A 303 29.92 18.96 11.63
N PRO A 304 30.04 20.26 11.35
CA PRO A 304 30.14 20.76 9.97
C PRO A 304 31.37 20.23 9.23
N GLU A 305 32.45 19.93 9.96
CA GLU A 305 33.69 19.41 9.38
C GLU A 305 33.55 17.98 8.89
N ASP A 306 32.72 17.16 9.53
CA ASP A 306 32.48 15.76 9.14
C ASP A 306 31.70 15.62 7.83
N SER A 307 31.07 16.70 7.36
CA SER A 307 30.32 16.75 6.10
C SER A 307 31.15 17.28 4.92
N GLN A 308 32.39 17.62 5.12
CA GLN A 308 33.30 18.05 4.03
C GLN A 308 33.73 16.83 3.21
N ILE A 309 33.34 16.79 1.92
CA ILE A 309 33.77 15.72 1.00
C ILE A 309 35.12 16.04 0.40
N LEU A 310 35.35 17.30 0.02
CA LEU A 310 36.53 17.72 -0.69
C LEU A 310 36.86 19.18 -0.37
N LYS A 311 38.13 19.47 -0.14
CA LYS A 311 38.66 20.83 -0.01
C LYS A 311 39.64 21.07 -1.17
N ILE A 312 39.21 21.86 -2.13
CA ILE A 312 40.05 22.28 -3.25
C ILE A 312 40.27 23.80 -3.09
N GLU A 313 41.50 24.26 -3.04
CA GLU A 313 41.92 25.67 -2.99
C GLU A 313 40.77 26.68 -2.84
N ASN A 314 40.42 27.09 -1.64
CA ASN A 314 39.38 28.05 -1.29
C ASN A 314 37.92 27.65 -1.54
N THR A 315 37.60 26.41 -2.00
CA THR A 315 36.27 25.90 -2.15
C THR A 315 36.09 24.63 -1.32
N THR A 316 35.08 24.61 -0.44
CA THR A 316 34.73 23.43 0.36
C THR A 316 33.39 22.87 -0.16
N ILE A 317 33.37 21.58 -0.56
CA ILE A 317 32.16 20.88 -0.98
C ILE A 317 31.62 20.10 0.23
N PHE A 318 30.37 20.35 0.58
CA PHE A 318 29.66 19.68 1.65
C PHE A 318 28.68 18.61 1.07
N LEU A 319 28.39 17.58 1.87
CA LEU A 319 27.37 16.59 1.58
C LEU A 319 25.95 17.16 1.72
#